data_1a384a18c7d63638381a432b7f53bd42
#
_entry.id   1a384a18c7d63638381a432b7f53bd42
#
_cell.length_a   1.000
_cell.length_b   1.000
_cell.length_c   1.000
_cell.angle_alpha   90.00
_cell.angle_beta   90.00
_cell.angle_gamma   90.00
#
_symmetry.space_group_name_H-M   'P 1'
#
loop_
_entity.id
_entity.type
_entity.pdbx_description
1 polymer ?
#
loop_
_entity_poly.entity_id
_entity_poly.type
_entity_poly.pdbx_seq_one_letter_code
_entity_poly.pdbx_strand_id
1 'polypeptide(L)'
;MKNNLTRILTASLLAMAVSHAGARDFSPAPKANLVNARAQIAAKDWDAALEELKRVNDVGSADWNNLMGYTLRKAKTPDLAAAEQYYNEALRIDPEHRGALSYSGELYLMKGDLAMAEKRLAALDKICLLPCAEYTELKKSIARYKGAGKEGPGNPGLSTDY
;
A
#
# COMPACT_ATOMS: atom_id res chain seq x y z
N MET A 1 59.29 -42.67 -60.35
CA MET A 1 59.91 -41.90 -59.24
C MET A 1 59.23 -40.54 -59.21
N LYS A 2 58.08 -40.35 -58.53
CA LYS A 2 57.38 -39.09 -58.40
C LYS A 2 56.69 -39.14 -57.04
N ASN A 3 57.21 -38.38 -56.08
CA ASN A 3 56.68 -38.26 -54.75
C ASN A 3 55.56 -37.21 -54.74
N ASN A 4 54.35 -37.57 -54.43
CA ASN A 4 53.24 -36.66 -54.20
C ASN A 4 53.09 -36.39 -52.69
N LEU A 5 53.46 -35.16 -52.33
CA LEU A 5 53.33 -34.66 -50.97
C LEU A 5 51.92 -34.07 -50.77
N THR A 6 51.09 -34.85 -50.11
CA THR A 6 49.73 -34.44 -49.83
C THR A 6 49.75 -33.47 -48.60
N ARG A 7 49.44 -32.18 -48.82
CA ARG A 7 49.29 -31.19 -47.77
C ARG A 7 47.93 -31.37 -47.15
N ILE A 8 47.90 -31.75 -45.87
CA ILE A 8 46.70 -31.79 -45.08
C ILE A 8 46.51 -30.37 -44.47
N LEU A 9 45.49 -29.63 -44.94
CA LEU A 9 45.04 -28.40 -44.32
C LEU A 9 44.15 -28.75 -43.14
N THR A 10 44.65 -28.53 -41.91
CA THR A 10 43.82 -28.57 -40.70
C THR A 10 43.12 -27.24 -40.55
N ALA A 11 41.82 -27.19 -40.83
CA ALA A 11 40.97 -26.07 -40.54
C ALA A 11 40.60 -26.09 -39.04
N SER A 12 41.21 -25.19 -38.27
CA SER A 12 40.80 -24.96 -36.86
C SER A 12 39.50 -24.18 -36.84
N LEU A 13 38.41 -24.87 -36.49
CA LEU A 13 37.14 -24.19 -36.12
C LEU A 13 37.29 -23.54 -34.75
N LEU A 14 37.40 -22.22 -34.72
CA LEU A 14 37.32 -21.43 -33.52
C LEU A 14 35.83 -21.28 -33.15
N ALA A 15 35.35 -22.09 -32.19
CA ALA A 15 34.00 -21.96 -31.66
C ALA A 15 33.92 -20.70 -30.77
N MET A 16 33.33 -19.63 -31.28
CA MET A 16 32.98 -18.48 -30.47
C MET A 16 31.81 -18.86 -29.58
N ALA A 17 32.06 -19.03 -28.27
CA ALA A 17 31.03 -19.14 -27.26
C ALA A 17 30.35 -17.75 -27.11
N VAL A 18 29.19 -17.60 -27.72
CA VAL A 18 28.30 -16.45 -27.46
C VAL A 18 27.73 -16.59 -26.06
N SER A 19 28.32 -15.89 -25.09
CA SER A 19 27.75 -15.78 -23.77
C SER A 19 26.42 -15.00 -23.88
N HIS A 20 25.31 -15.73 -23.81
CA HIS A 20 24.00 -15.13 -23.65
C HIS A 20 23.96 -14.53 -22.24
N ALA A 21 24.30 -13.25 -22.11
CA ALA A 21 23.94 -12.47 -20.94
C ALA A 21 22.41 -12.52 -20.86
N GLY A 22 21.90 -13.30 -19.90
CA GLY A 22 20.48 -13.41 -19.67
C GLY A 22 19.90 -12.02 -19.47
N ALA A 23 19.08 -11.57 -20.43
CA ALA A 23 18.23 -10.41 -20.24
C ALA A 23 17.41 -10.71 -18.99
N ARG A 24 17.64 -9.96 -17.93
CA ARG A 24 16.75 -9.98 -16.76
C ARG A 24 15.41 -9.50 -17.28
N ASP A 25 14.46 -10.41 -17.31
CA ASP A 25 13.09 -10.11 -17.66
C ASP A 25 12.54 -9.15 -16.60
N PHE A 26 12.46 -7.87 -16.94
CA PHE A 26 11.84 -6.83 -16.13
C PHE A 26 10.32 -6.87 -16.32
N SER A 27 9.73 -8.06 -16.36
CA SER A 27 8.29 -8.15 -16.20
C SER A 27 7.93 -7.56 -14.84
N PRO A 28 7.06 -6.52 -14.78
CA PRO A 28 6.61 -6.01 -13.49
C PRO A 28 6.01 -7.16 -12.71
N ALA A 29 6.46 -7.33 -11.47
CA ALA A 29 5.93 -8.35 -10.59
C ALA A 29 4.39 -8.28 -10.60
N PRO A 30 3.67 -9.41 -10.70
CA PRO A 30 2.22 -9.40 -10.69
C PRO A 30 1.76 -8.64 -9.43
N LYS A 31 0.84 -7.66 -9.61
CA LYS A 31 0.28 -6.91 -8.49
C LYS A 31 -0.23 -7.91 -7.46
N ALA A 32 0.23 -7.79 -6.23
CA ALA A 32 -0.16 -8.69 -5.16
C ALA A 32 -1.68 -8.73 -5.03
N ASN A 33 -2.21 -9.94 -4.92
CA ASN A 33 -3.65 -10.11 -4.82
C ASN A 33 -4.12 -9.82 -3.39
N LEU A 34 -4.74 -8.67 -3.19
CA LEU A 34 -5.28 -8.21 -1.91
C LEU A 34 -6.75 -8.64 -1.69
N VAL A 35 -7.31 -9.48 -2.57
CA VAL A 35 -8.73 -9.89 -2.51
C VAL A 35 -9.05 -10.59 -1.18
N ASN A 36 -8.22 -11.53 -0.74
CA ASN A 36 -8.46 -12.23 0.51
C ASN A 36 -8.38 -11.29 1.71
N ALA A 37 -7.37 -10.42 1.77
CA ALA A 37 -7.24 -9.43 2.84
C ALA A 37 -8.47 -8.51 2.89
N ARG A 38 -8.96 -8.03 1.75
CA ARG A 38 -10.19 -7.22 1.66
C ARG A 38 -11.43 -7.99 2.11
N ALA A 39 -11.53 -9.29 1.81
CA ALA A 39 -12.63 -10.13 2.27
C ALA A 39 -12.63 -10.29 3.80
N GLN A 40 -11.46 -10.52 4.41
CA GLN A 40 -11.33 -10.59 5.87
C GLN A 40 -11.66 -9.24 6.54
N ILE A 41 -11.20 -8.14 5.95
CA ILE A 41 -11.55 -6.79 6.42
C ILE A 41 -13.07 -6.57 6.37
N ALA A 42 -13.73 -6.95 5.27
CA ALA A 42 -15.19 -6.84 5.14
C ALA A 42 -15.94 -7.71 6.17
N ALA A 43 -15.36 -8.86 6.53
CA ALA A 43 -15.86 -9.72 7.61
C ALA A 43 -15.52 -9.20 9.02
N LYS A 44 -14.77 -8.09 9.13
CA LYS A 44 -14.24 -7.55 10.39
C LYS A 44 -13.33 -8.55 11.15
N ASP A 45 -12.75 -9.52 10.43
CA ASP A 45 -11.74 -10.44 10.97
C ASP A 45 -10.36 -9.82 10.84
N TRP A 46 -10.04 -8.94 11.79
CA TRP A 46 -8.83 -8.14 11.77
C TRP A 46 -7.56 -8.98 11.89
N ASP A 47 -7.61 -10.07 12.66
CA ASP A 47 -6.47 -10.95 12.87
C ASP A 47 -6.17 -11.72 11.57
N ALA A 48 -7.17 -12.31 10.93
CA ALA A 48 -7.01 -12.99 9.65
C ALA A 48 -6.59 -12.01 8.52
N ALA A 49 -7.13 -10.79 8.52
CA ALA A 49 -6.72 -9.76 7.57
C ALA A 49 -5.24 -9.40 7.72
N LEU A 50 -4.78 -9.23 8.96
CA LEU A 50 -3.39 -8.89 9.24
C LEU A 50 -2.43 -10.01 8.82
N GLU A 51 -2.77 -11.27 9.12
CA GLU A 51 -1.97 -12.43 8.70
C GLU A 51 -1.91 -12.55 7.16
N GLU A 52 -3.03 -12.35 6.48
CA GLU A 52 -3.05 -12.38 5.01
C GLU A 52 -2.23 -11.23 4.41
N LEU A 53 -2.32 -10.01 4.96
CA LEU A 53 -1.52 -8.89 4.52
C LEU A 53 -0.01 -9.14 4.73
N LYS A 54 0.38 -9.70 5.87
CA LYS A 54 1.78 -10.11 6.12
C LYS A 54 2.25 -11.18 5.13
N ARG A 55 1.39 -12.14 4.80
CA ARG A 55 1.69 -13.19 3.81
C ARG A 55 1.91 -12.62 2.42
N VAL A 56 1.08 -11.64 2.01
CA VAL A 56 1.21 -10.94 0.72
C VAL A 56 2.49 -10.12 0.64
N ASN A 57 2.83 -9.40 1.70
CA ASN A 57 4.07 -8.62 1.89
C ASN A 57 4.43 -7.68 0.73
N ASP A 58 3.44 -7.01 0.14
CA ASP A 58 3.64 -6.07 -0.97
C ASP A 58 3.94 -4.65 -0.48
N VAL A 59 5.05 -4.51 0.23
CA VAL A 59 5.47 -3.26 0.89
C VAL A 59 5.61 -2.06 -0.06
N GLY A 60 5.79 -2.30 -1.37
CA GLY A 60 5.86 -1.27 -2.40
C GLY A 60 4.50 -0.78 -2.90
N SER A 61 3.41 -1.37 -2.45
CA SER A 61 2.05 -1.01 -2.86
C SER A 61 1.41 -0.02 -1.88
N ALA A 62 0.90 1.10 -2.40
CA ALA A 62 0.12 2.05 -1.60
C ALA A 62 -1.16 1.40 -1.03
N ASP A 63 -1.84 0.58 -1.85
CA ASP A 63 -3.02 -0.18 -1.43
C ASP A 63 -2.72 -1.13 -0.25
N TRP A 64 -1.60 -1.88 -0.33
CA TRP A 64 -1.22 -2.79 0.73
C TRP A 64 -0.92 -2.04 2.03
N ASN A 65 -0.13 -0.97 1.96
CA ASN A 65 0.18 -0.13 3.12
C ASN A 65 -1.09 0.49 3.71
N ASN A 66 -2.00 0.99 2.86
CA ASN A 66 -3.29 1.50 3.32
C ASN A 66 -4.12 0.44 4.08
N LEU A 67 -4.18 -0.80 3.56
CA LEU A 67 -4.90 -1.89 4.23
C LEU A 67 -4.22 -2.32 5.53
N MET A 68 -2.88 -2.34 5.61
CA MET A 68 -2.14 -2.59 6.85
C MET A 68 -2.50 -1.54 7.91
N GLY A 69 -2.42 -0.25 7.56
CA GLY A 69 -2.80 0.84 8.45
C GLY A 69 -4.25 0.75 8.91
N TYR A 70 -5.17 0.45 7.99
CA TYR A 70 -6.58 0.28 8.30
C TYR A 70 -6.83 -0.87 9.27
N THR A 71 -6.24 -2.05 9.01
CA THR A 71 -6.41 -3.24 9.84
C THR A 71 -5.87 -3.02 11.25
N LEU A 72 -4.67 -2.43 11.39
CA LEU A 72 -4.07 -2.11 12.68
C LEU A 72 -4.90 -1.10 13.48
N ARG A 73 -5.47 -0.09 12.82
CA ARG A 73 -6.35 0.89 13.46
C ARG A 73 -7.67 0.31 13.92
N LYS A 74 -8.20 -0.71 13.21
CA LYS A 74 -9.51 -1.34 13.49
C LYS A 74 -9.39 -2.60 14.34
N ALA A 75 -8.20 -3.08 14.63
CA ALA A 75 -7.97 -4.24 15.50
C ALA A 75 -8.61 -4.07 16.89
N LYS A 76 -8.87 -5.17 17.56
CA LYS A 76 -9.42 -5.17 18.94
C LYS A 76 -8.55 -4.35 19.91
N THR A 77 -7.24 -4.39 19.70
CA THR A 77 -6.26 -3.53 20.37
C THR A 77 -5.59 -2.68 19.31
N PRO A 78 -6.08 -1.46 19.03
CA PRO A 78 -5.55 -0.64 17.96
C PRO A 78 -4.10 -0.22 18.19
N ASP A 79 -3.24 -0.43 17.20
CA ASP A 79 -1.90 0.17 17.17
C ASP A 79 -1.91 1.41 16.26
N LEU A 80 -2.25 2.54 16.86
CA LEU A 80 -2.34 3.80 16.11
C LEU A 80 -0.98 4.30 15.62
N ALA A 81 0.11 3.96 16.33
CA ALA A 81 1.44 4.38 15.92
C ALA A 81 1.91 3.60 14.67
N ALA A 82 1.75 2.30 14.66
CA ALA A 82 2.04 1.49 13.48
C ALA A 82 1.10 1.81 12.32
N ALA A 83 -0.20 2.02 12.58
CA ALA A 83 -1.16 2.41 11.56
C ALA A 83 -0.78 3.73 10.87
N GLU A 84 -0.31 4.71 11.62
CA GLU A 84 0.16 5.99 11.07
C GLU A 84 1.37 5.81 10.16
N GLN A 85 2.33 4.96 10.55
CA GLN A 85 3.50 4.67 9.72
C GLN A 85 3.10 4.07 8.37
N TYR A 86 2.18 3.11 8.36
CA TYR A 86 1.68 2.50 7.13
C TYR A 86 0.91 3.49 6.25
N TYR A 87 0.06 4.35 6.82
CA TYR A 87 -0.61 5.39 6.03
C TYR A 87 0.37 6.40 5.45
N ASN A 88 1.40 6.78 6.20
CA ASN A 88 2.43 7.68 5.71
C ASN A 88 3.23 7.04 4.56
N GLU A 89 3.51 5.75 4.65
CA GLU A 89 4.17 5.02 3.56
C GLU A 89 3.25 4.90 2.33
N ALA A 90 1.96 4.61 2.51
CA ALA A 90 0.99 4.63 1.42
C ALA A 90 0.99 5.99 0.69
N LEU A 91 1.01 7.09 1.43
CA LEU A 91 1.00 8.44 0.87
C LEU A 91 2.38 8.89 0.34
N ARG A 92 3.45 8.26 0.76
CA ARG A 92 4.77 8.45 0.14
C ARG A 92 4.84 7.78 -1.24
N ILE A 93 4.21 6.61 -1.39
CA ILE A 93 4.14 5.86 -2.66
C ILE A 93 3.14 6.52 -3.61
N ASP A 94 1.95 6.85 -3.11
CA ASP A 94 0.88 7.52 -3.84
C ASP A 94 0.29 8.68 -3.01
N PRO A 95 0.76 9.91 -3.23
CA PRO A 95 0.28 11.09 -2.49
C PRO A 95 -1.22 11.38 -2.66
N GLU A 96 -1.85 10.84 -3.71
CA GLU A 96 -3.27 11.01 -4.02
C GLU A 96 -4.12 9.80 -3.62
N HIS A 97 -3.56 8.84 -2.88
CA HIS A 97 -4.27 7.66 -2.43
C HIS A 97 -5.42 8.01 -1.49
N ARG A 98 -6.64 8.08 -2.03
CA ARG A 98 -7.84 8.57 -1.32
C ARG A 98 -8.10 7.83 -0.01
N GLY A 99 -8.02 6.50 -0.02
CA GLY A 99 -8.22 5.70 1.20
C GLY A 99 -7.22 6.04 2.30
N ALA A 100 -5.93 6.20 1.97
CA ALA A 100 -4.91 6.56 2.95
C ALA A 100 -5.10 7.97 3.49
N LEU A 101 -5.51 8.93 2.65
CA LEU A 101 -5.87 10.28 3.10
C LEU A 101 -7.06 10.25 4.06
N SER A 102 -8.15 9.55 3.72
CA SER A 102 -9.34 9.48 4.55
C SER A 102 -9.06 8.78 5.88
N TYR A 103 -8.48 7.57 5.84
CA TYR A 103 -8.26 6.75 7.02
C TYR A 103 -7.19 7.33 7.96
N SER A 104 -6.14 7.97 7.43
CA SER A 104 -5.20 8.71 8.28
C SER A 104 -5.84 9.96 8.89
N GLY A 105 -6.76 10.61 8.19
CA GLY A 105 -7.55 11.70 8.76
C GLY A 105 -8.37 11.24 9.97
N GLU A 106 -9.07 10.10 9.86
CA GLU A 106 -9.78 9.50 11.00
C GLU A 106 -8.84 9.08 12.14
N LEU A 107 -7.66 8.53 11.82
CA LEU A 107 -6.64 8.21 12.81
C LEU A 107 -6.21 9.47 13.59
N TYR A 108 -6.00 10.59 12.92
CA TYR A 108 -5.64 11.83 13.58
C TYR A 108 -6.76 12.35 14.51
N LEU A 109 -8.04 12.17 14.14
CA LEU A 109 -9.14 12.47 15.06
C LEU A 109 -9.09 11.59 16.32
N MET A 110 -8.78 10.29 16.18
CA MET A 110 -8.59 9.37 17.32
C MET A 110 -7.43 9.83 18.23
N LYS A 111 -6.40 10.44 17.66
CA LYS A 111 -5.24 11.00 18.38
C LYS A 111 -5.50 12.41 18.93
N GLY A 112 -6.65 13.02 18.65
CA GLY A 112 -6.97 14.39 19.06
C GLY A 112 -6.36 15.47 18.16
N ASP A 113 -5.77 15.10 17.03
CA ASP A 113 -5.11 16.03 16.11
C ASP A 113 -6.07 16.46 14.98
N LEU A 114 -6.98 17.37 15.32
CA LEU A 114 -7.94 17.93 14.37
C LEU A 114 -7.25 18.64 13.19
N ALA A 115 -6.13 19.32 13.44
CA ALA A 115 -5.43 20.08 12.40
C ALA A 115 -4.90 19.16 11.30
N MET A 116 -4.33 18.00 11.66
CA MET A 116 -3.89 17.02 10.69
C MET A 116 -5.06 16.34 9.96
N ALA A 117 -6.17 16.08 10.65
CA ALA A 117 -7.37 15.55 9.99
C ALA A 117 -7.92 16.53 8.93
N GLU A 118 -8.00 17.82 9.25
CA GLU A 118 -8.41 18.87 8.30
C GLU A 118 -7.44 19.01 7.13
N LYS A 119 -6.13 18.86 7.36
CA LYS A 119 -5.13 18.82 6.29
C LYS A 119 -5.36 17.65 5.33
N ARG A 120 -5.72 16.47 5.83
CA ARG A 120 -6.07 15.30 5.00
C ARG A 120 -7.35 15.55 4.20
N LEU A 121 -8.36 16.17 4.82
CA LEU A 121 -9.60 16.56 4.11
C LEU A 121 -9.32 17.55 2.99
N ALA A 122 -8.49 18.56 3.22
CA ALA A 122 -8.11 19.55 2.21
C ALA A 122 -7.33 18.91 1.04
N ALA A 123 -6.55 17.85 1.29
CA ALA A 123 -5.91 17.09 0.23
C ALA A 123 -6.93 16.32 -0.62
N LEU A 124 -7.91 15.67 0.02
CA LEU A 124 -9.03 15.01 -0.68
C LEU A 124 -9.85 15.98 -1.53
N ASP A 125 -10.12 17.18 -1.01
CA ASP A 125 -10.87 18.22 -1.73
C ASP A 125 -10.20 18.60 -3.05
N LYS A 126 -8.88 18.63 -3.08
CA LYS A 126 -8.10 18.97 -4.28
C LYS A 126 -8.12 17.89 -5.35
N ILE A 127 -8.16 16.62 -4.95
CA ILE A 127 -8.07 15.49 -5.89
C ILE A 127 -9.44 14.94 -6.31
N CYS A 128 -10.49 15.23 -5.56
CA CYS A 128 -11.87 14.84 -5.90
C CYS A 128 -12.56 15.97 -6.68
N LEU A 129 -12.62 15.87 -7.99
CA LEU A 129 -13.33 16.84 -8.84
C LEU A 129 -14.81 17.01 -8.47
N LEU A 130 -15.43 15.95 -7.99
CA LEU A 130 -16.75 15.92 -7.34
C LEU A 130 -16.56 15.25 -5.97
N PRO A 131 -17.43 15.52 -4.98
CA PRO A 131 -17.30 14.90 -3.67
C PRO A 131 -17.22 13.38 -3.78
N CYS A 132 -16.05 12.81 -3.50
CA CYS A 132 -15.84 11.36 -3.43
C CYS A 132 -16.27 10.82 -2.07
N ALA A 133 -16.45 9.49 -1.97
CA ALA A 133 -16.88 8.86 -0.72
C ALA A 133 -15.91 9.18 0.42
N GLU A 134 -14.61 9.08 0.16
CA GLU A 134 -13.54 9.31 1.14
C GLU A 134 -13.56 10.74 1.69
N TYR A 135 -13.78 11.75 0.84
CA TYR A 135 -13.95 13.13 1.27
C TYR A 135 -15.18 13.29 2.16
N THR A 136 -16.32 12.72 1.70
CA THR A 136 -17.59 12.85 2.40
C THR A 136 -17.53 12.21 3.79
N GLU A 137 -16.94 11.03 3.92
CA GLU A 137 -16.83 10.31 5.20
C GLU A 137 -15.88 11.03 6.15
N LEU A 138 -14.70 11.47 5.70
CA LEU A 138 -13.79 12.23 6.56
C LEU A 138 -14.41 13.56 7.01
N LYS A 139 -15.12 14.27 6.13
CA LYS A 139 -15.83 15.50 6.46
C LYS A 139 -16.88 15.27 7.55
N LYS A 140 -17.66 14.18 7.46
CA LYS A 140 -18.63 13.79 8.50
C LYS A 140 -17.91 13.45 9.83
N SER A 141 -16.80 12.74 9.79
CA SER A 141 -16.01 12.38 10.98
C SER A 141 -15.47 13.62 11.69
N ILE A 142 -14.96 14.60 10.95
CA ILE A 142 -14.51 15.89 11.47
C ILE A 142 -15.68 16.67 12.10
N ALA A 143 -16.84 16.70 11.44
CA ALA A 143 -18.02 17.38 11.97
C ALA A 143 -18.51 16.77 13.29
N ARG A 144 -18.55 15.44 13.37
CA ARG A 144 -18.86 14.71 14.61
C ARG A 144 -17.87 15.02 15.73
N TYR A 145 -16.58 14.99 15.42
CA TYR A 145 -15.51 15.30 16.38
C TYR A 145 -15.68 16.72 16.97
N LYS A 146 -15.96 17.71 16.11
CA LYS A 146 -16.19 19.10 16.54
C LYS A 146 -17.46 19.24 17.38
N GLY A 147 -18.52 18.51 17.03
CA GLY A 147 -19.81 18.52 17.74
C GLY A 147 -19.75 17.85 19.13
N ALA A 148 -18.89 16.85 19.27
CA ALA A 148 -18.69 16.15 20.56
C ALA A 148 -17.84 16.91 21.58
N GLY A 149 -17.45 18.18 21.28
CA GLY A 149 -16.79 19.06 22.23
C GLY A 149 -15.37 18.66 22.60
N LYS A 150 -14.48 18.49 21.62
CA LYS A 150 -13.02 18.35 21.80
C LYS A 150 -12.60 17.39 22.96
N GLU A 151 -13.29 16.31 23.14
CA GLU A 151 -12.87 15.31 24.11
C GLU A 151 -11.65 14.58 23.54
N GLY A 152 -10.60 14.50 24.35
CA GLY A 152 -9.25 14.07 24.01
C GLY A 152 -9.15 12.63 23.46
N PRO A 153 -7.93 12.09 23.34
CA PRO A 153 -7.70 10.75 22.80
C PRO A 153 -8.52 9.70 23.56
N GLY A 154 -9.40 9.00 22.84
CA GLY A 154 -10.29 8.01 23.43
C GLY A 154 -11.78 8.34 23.34
N ASN A 155 -12.19 9.36 22.58
CA ASN A 155 -13.62 9.67 22.41
C ASN A 155 -14.35 8.48 21.75
N PRO A 156 -15.25 7.76 22.49
CA PRO A 156 -16.02 6.64 21.96
C PRO A 156 -17.06 7.04 20.90
N GLY A 157 -17.25 8.34 20.65
CA GLY A 157 -18.16 8.87 19.62
C GLY A 157 -17.62 8.72 18.19
N LEU A 158 -16.35 8.36 17.99
CA LEU A 158 -15.85 7.92 16.70
C LEU A 158 -16.13 6.42 16.60
N SER A 159 -17.39 6.10 16.23
CA SER A 159 -17.88 4.74 16.05
C SER A 159 -16.89 3.89 15.26
N THR A 160 -16.60 2.71 15.78
CA THR A 160 -15.89 1.66 15.05
C THR A 160 -16.75 1.02 13.95
N ASP A 161 -17.97 1.54 13.75
CA ASP A 161 -18.99 0.98 12.86
C ASP A 161 -18.91 1.59 11.46
N TYR A 162 -17.98 1.05 10.67
CA TYR A 162 -18.01 1.13 9.21
C TYR A 162 -17.62 -0.20 8.61
#